data_3615c081d946ffa6e020767a69defdab
#
_entry.id   3615c081d946ffa6e020767a69defdab
#
_cell.length_a   1.000
_cell.length_b   1.000
_cell.length_c   1.000
_cell.angle_alpha   90.00
_cell.angle_beta   90.00
_cell.angle_gamma   90.00
#
_symmetry.space_group_name_H-M   'P 1'
#
loop_
_entity.id
_entity.type
_entity.pdbx_description
1 polymer ?
#
loop_
_entity_poly.entity_id
_entity_poly.type
_entity_poly.pdbx_seq_one_letter_code
_entity_poly.pdbx_strand_id
1 'polypeptide(L)'
;MVQVLAENKRVRANYHLLERYEAGLALTGEEVRAVRQKKVNLKGGFAKILGRELWLLNVHISTKDPSRSRKLLLHKQEIDRLAGKLQEKGTTLLPLRLYVKNNVIKVELGLCRGLKIYDKRELVKKRETEKKIQRAKMGLY
;
A
#
# COMPACT_ATOMS: atom_id res chain seq x y z
N MET A 1 -3.08 19.32 -5.41
CA MET A 1 -2.41 18.45 -6.38
C MET A 1 -1.64 17.36 -5.67
N VAL A 2 -1.75 16.13 -6.11
CA VAL A 2 -1.06 14.98 -5.52
C VAL A 2 0.06 14.55 -6.46
N GLN A 3 1.29 14.43 -5.93
CA GLN A 3 2.43 13.91 -6.67
C GLN A 3 2.82 12.55 -6.10
N VAL A 4 2.69 11.50 -6.90
CA VAL A 4 3.04 10.14 -6.51
C VAL A 4 4.57 9.98 -6.55
N LEU A 5 5.13 9.49 -5.44
CA LEU A 5 6.57 9.27 -5.28
C LEU A 5 6.96 7.80 -5.39
N ALA A 6 6.06 6.89 -5.03
CA ALA A 6 6.28 5.45 -5.12
C ALA A 6 4.95 4.72 -5.17
N GLU A 7 4.89 3.61 -5.87
CA GLU A 7 3.72 2.74 -5.97
C GLU A 7 4.09 1.28 -5.71
N ASN A 8 3.18 0.55 -5.09
CA ASN A 8 3.33 -0.89 -4.87
C ASN A 8 2.41 -1.64 -5.85
N LYS A 9 2.90 -1.86 -7.06
CA LYS A 9 2.11 -2.41 -8.16
C LYS A 9 1.69 -3.86 -7.97
N ARG A 10 2.41 -4.63 -7.15
CA ARG A 10 2.16 -6.05 -6.95
C ARG A 10 0.97 -6.36 -6.05
N VAL A 11 0.49 -5.39 -5.29
CA VAL A 11 -0.63 -5.59 -4.36
C VAL A 11 -1.88 -6.06 -5.11
N ARG A 12 -2.21 -5.44 -6.24
CA ARG A 12 -3.38 -5.81 -7.04
C ARG A 12 -3.34 -7.24 -7.57
N ALA A 13 -2.13 -7.74 -7.89
CA ALA A 13 -1.98 -9.09 -8.44
C ALA A 13 -2.09 -10.18 -7.37
N ASN A 14 -1.75 -9.87 -6.11
CA ASN A 14 -1.60 -10.86 -5.05
C ASN A 14 -2.65 -10.74 -3.94
N TYR A 15 -3.44 -9.65 -3.91
CA TYR A 15 -4.35 -9.36 -2.81
C TYR A 15 -5.68 -8.82 -3.30
N HIS A 16 -6.74 -9.08 -2.53
CA HIS A 16 -8.00 -8.36 -2.62
C HIS A 16 -7.90 -7.11 -1.76
N LEU A 17 -8.13 -5.94 -2.34
CA LEU A 17 -8.16 -4.68 -1.62
C LEU A 17 -9.56 -4.50 -1.02
N LEU A 18 -9.64 -4.44 0.31
CA LEU A 18 -10.90 -4.31 1.04
C LEU A 18 -11.23 -2.86 1.36
N GLU A 19 -10.26 -2.12 1.88
CA GLU A 19 -10.41 -0.71 2.27
C GLU A 19 -9.12 0.05 2.07
N ARG A 20 -9.22 1.39 1.97
CA ARG A 20 -8.06 2.28 1.84
C ARG A 20 -8.06 3.30 2.98
N TYR A 21 -6.87 3.67 3.42
CA TYR A 21 -6.64 4.66 4.47
C TYR A 21 -5.50 5.59 4.06
N GLU A 22 -5.63 6.88 4.37
CA GLU A 22 -4.53 7.83 4.20
C GLU A 22 -3.89 8.09 5.56
N ALA A 23 -2.58 7.88 5.65
CA ALA A 23 -1.83 8.07 6.89
C ALA A 23 -0.67 9.04 6.67
N GLY A 24 -0.32 9.78 7.71
CA GLY A 24 0.93 10.51 7.77
C GLY A 24 2.09 9.58 8.11
N LEU A 25 3.31 10.05 7.87
CA LEU A 25 4.55 9.33 8.18
C LEU A 25 5.47 10.18 9.02
N ALA A 26 5.96 9.63 10.13
CA ALA A 26 7.00 10.25 10.91
C ALA A 26 8.36 9.89 10.30
N LEU A 27 8.90 10.81 9.51
CA LEU A 27 10.16 10.65 8.78
C LEU A 27 11.23 11.60 9.32
N THR A 28 12.49 11.17 9.24
CA THR A 28 13.63 12.05 9.47
C THR A 28 13.82 12.97 8.27
N GLY A 29 14.58 14.07 8.42
CA GLY A 29 14.90 14.96 7.30
C GLY A 29 15.60 14.25 6.16
N GLU A 30 16.49 13.32 6.48
CA GLU A 30 17.19 12.49 5.49
C GLU A 30 16.21 11.61 4.71
N GLU A 31 15.24 11.00 5.41
CA GLU A 31 14.20 10.17 4.78
C GLU A 31 13.29 11.00 3.88
N VAL A 32 12.90 12.19 4.30
CA VAL A 32 12.08 13.11 3.49
C VAL A 32 12.80 13.42 2.17
N ARG A 33 14.09 13.74 2.23
CA ARG A 33 14.88 14.04 1.03
C ARG A 33 14.94 12.83 0.09
N ALA A 34 15.19 11.64 0.62
CA ALA A 34 15.28 10.43 -0.17
C ALA A 34 13.94 10.10 -0.84
N VAL A 35 12.84 10.20 -0.11
CA VAL A 35 11.49 9.94 -0.64
C VAL A 35 11.13 10.94 -1.74
N ARG A 36 11.44 12.22 -1.56
CA ARG A 36 11.20 13.25 -2.59
C ARG A 36 12.00 13.00 -3.87
N GLN A 37 13.16 12.35 -3.76
CA GLN A 37 13.99 11.94 -4.89
C GLN A 37 13.56 10.57 -5.47
N LYS A 38 12.45 10.01 -4.98
CA LYS A 38 11.91 8.70 -5.37
C LYS A 38 12.86 7.54 -5.05
N LYS A 39 13.74 7.72 -4.06
CA LYS A 39 14.67 6.69 -3.58
C LYS A 39 14.02 5.86 -2.48
N VAL A 40 12.89 5.25 -2.79
CA VAL A 40 12.09 4.46 -1.87
C VAL A 40 11.49 3.25 -2.60
N ASN A 41 11.45 2.11 -1.92
CA ASN A 41 10.86 0.89 -2.46
C ASN A 41 9.85 0.33 -1.45
N LEU A 42 8.60 0.24 -1.87
CA LEU A 42 7.50 -0.26 -1.05
C LEU A 42 7.34 -1.79 -1.12
N LYS A 43 8.02 -2.45 -2.04
CA LYS A 43 7.91 -3.89 -2.24
C LYS A 43 8.26 -4.66 -0.97
N GLY A 44 7.37 -5.53 -0.54
CA GLY A 44 7.56 -6.31 0.68
C GLY A 44 7.24 -5.54 1.96
N GLY A 45 6.90 -4.25 1.87
CA GLY A 45 6.51 -3.47 3.02
C GLY A 45 5.12 -3.85 3.53
N PHE A 46 4.91 -3.66 4.80
CA PHE A 46 3.62 -3.88 5.44
C PHE A 46 3.47 -2.97 6.66
N ALA A 47 2.24 -2.80 7.12
CA ALA A 47 1.97 -2.04 8.33
C ALA A 47 1.46 -2.98 9.42
N LYS A 48 1.83 -2.70 10.65
CA LYS A 48 1.48 -3.51 11.81
C LYS A 48 1.16 -2.62 13.00
N ILE A 49 0.19 -3.04 13.81
CA ILE A 49 -0.14 -2.37 15.05
C ILE A 49 0.67 -3.01 16.18
N LEU A 50 1.47 -2.18 16.87
CA LEU A 50 2.27 -2.56 18.00
C LEU A 50 1.95 -1.61 19.15
N GLY A 51 1.34 -2.12 20.23
CA GLY A 51 1.02 -1.33 21.41
C GLY A 51 0.16 -0.10 21.14
N ARG A 52 -0.89 -0.18 20.37
CA ARG A 52 -1.79 0.92 19.98
C ARG A 52 -1.20 1.93 19.00
N GLU A 53 -0.01 1.66 18.49
CA GLU A 53 0.61 2.49 17.47
C GLU A 53 0.70 1.72 16.17
N LEU A 54 0.61 2.42 15.06
CA LEU A 54 0.70 1.84 13.73
C LEU A 54 2.10 2.09 13.17
N TRP A 55 2.74 1.04 12.69
CA TRP A 55 4.11 1.08 12.19
C TRP A 55 4.21 0.57 10.76
N LEU A 56 5.02 1.23 9.95
CA LEU A 56 5.38 0.80 8.61
C LEU A 56 6.71 0.06 8.69
N LEU A 57 6.70 -1.21 8.28
CA LEU A 57 7.83 -2.13 8.41
C LEU A 57 8.29 -2.58 7.03
N ASN A 58 9.57 -2.89 6.93
CA ASN A 58 10.18 -3.50 5.76
C ASN A 58 10.06 -2.67 4.47
N VAL A 59 10.00 -1.36 4.60
CA VAL A 59 10.04 -0.41 3.47
C VAL A 59 11.46 0.16 3.39
N HIS A 60 12.07 0.08 2.23
CA HIS A 60 13.42 0.57 1.99
C HIS A 60 13.38 2.04 1.55
N ILE A 61 14.04 2.90 2.32
CA ILE A 61 14.30 4.30 1.97
C ILE A 61 15.82 4.47 1.99
N SER A 62 16.40 4.97 0.89
CA SER A 62 17.86 5.07 0.74
C SER A 62 18.48 6.11 1.67
N THR A 63 18.79 5.68 2.89
CA THR A 63 19.39 6.46 3.97
C THR A 63 20.38 5.60 4.76
N LYS A 64 20.95 6.12 5.83
CA LYS A 64 21.89 5.36 6.68
C LYS A 64 21.23 4.13 7.31
N ASP A 65 19.95 4.23 7.66
CA ASP A 65 19.17 3.12 8.20
C ASP A 65 17.98 2.86 7.26
N PRO A 66 18.22 2.13 6.13
CA PRO A 66 17.22 2.03 5.06
C PRO A 66 15.92 1.32 5.47
N SER A 67 16.02 0.35 6.37
CA SER A 67 14.88 -0.49 6.77
C SER A 67 14.32 -0.12 8.15
N ARG A 68 14.59 1.09 8.62
CA ARG A 68 14.08 1.58 9.90
C ARG A 68 12.55 1.50 9.93
N SER A 69 11.98 1.05 11.06
CA SER A 69 10.53 1.10 11.26
C SER A 69 10.08 2.53 11.39
N ARG A 70 9.02 2.91 10.65
CA ARG A 70 8.49 4.28 10.65
C ARG A 70 7.10 4.29 11.24
N LYS A 71 6.85 5.24 12.14
CA LYS A 71 5.54 5.39 12.74
C LYS A 71 4.57 5.99 11.73
N LEU A 72 3.39 5.40 11.63
CA LEU A 72 2.30 5.90 10.81
C LEU A 72 1.35 6.71 11.69
N LEU A 73 0.85 7.81 11.15
CA LEU A 73 0.01 8.75 11.88
C LEU A 73 -1.42 8.66 11.37
N LEU A 74 -2.27 8.04 12.17
CA LEU A 74 -3.72 7.96 11.97
C LEU A 74 -4.41 8.41 13.25
N HIS A 75 -5.68 8.78 13.13
CA HIS A 75 -6.49 9.05 14.31
C HIS A 75 -6.66 7.76 15.13
N LYS A 76 -6.70 7.90 16.45
CA LYS A 76 -6.84 6.75 17.34
C LYS A 76 -8.04 5.88 17.01
N GLN A 77 -9.15 6.50 16.63
CA GLN A 77 -10.37 5.78 16.24
C GLN A 77 -10.17 4.91 15.02
N GLU A 78 -9.37 5.39 14.04
CA GLU A 78 -9.04 4.63 12.84
C GLU A 78 -8.14 3.45 13.17
N ILE A 79 -7.16 3.65 14.05
CA ILE A 79 -6.26 2.57 14.50
C ILE A 79 -7.04 1.49 15.23
N ASP A 80 -7.95 1.87 16.12
CA ASP A 80 -8.79 0.92 16.86
C ASP A 80 -9.68 0.10 15.90
N ARG A 81 -10.25 0.76 14.90
CA ARG A 81 -11.05 0.09 13.85
C ARG A 81 -10.22 -0.90 13.05
N LEU A 82 -9.02 -0.49 12.64
CA LEU A 82 -8.08 -1.35 11.93
C LEU A 82 -7.64 -2.54 12.77
N ALA A 83 -7.40 -2.33 14.07
CA ALA A 83 -7.02 -3.42 14.98
C ALA A 83 -8.06 -4.54 14.98
N GLY A 84 -9.35 -4.18 14.99
CA GLY A 84 -10.43 -5.15 14.90
C GLY A 84 -10.45 -5.90 13.58
N LYS A 85 -10.29 -5.19 12.48
CA LYS A 85 -10.30 -5.78 11.13
C LYS A 85 -9.09 -6.66 10.85
N LEU A 86 -7.93 -6.32 11.40
CA LEU A 86 -6.71 -7.10 11.21
C LEU A 86 -6.71 -8.40 12.01
N GLN A 87 -7.68 -8.62 12.90
CA GLN A 87 -7.85 -9.91 13.59
C GLN A 87 -8.43 -10.98 12.66
N GLU A 88 -9.07 -10.61 11.56
CA GLU A 88 -9.58 -11.57 10.59
C GLU A 88 -8.42 -12.29 9.91
N LYS A 89 -8.56 -13.62 9.77
CA LYS A 89 -7.53 -14.46 9.17
C LYS A 89 -7.28 -14.07 7.73
N GLY A 90 -5.99 -13.93 7.37
CA GLY A 90 -5.57 -13.62 6.01
C GLY A 90 -5.60 -12.15 5.67
N THR A 91 -6.00 -11.27 6.60
CA THR A 91 -5.96 -9.83 6.36
C THR A 91 -4.59 -9.25 6.74
N THR A 92 -4.17 -8.26 5.98
CA THR A 92 -2.93 -7.52 6.23
C THR A 92 -3.10 -6.08 5.78
N LEU A 93 -2.24 -5.20 6.27
CA LEU A 93 -2.25 -3.80 5.90
C LEU A 93 -0.98 -3.50 5.12
N LEU A 94 -1.12 -3.05 3.87
CA LEU A 94 0.00 -2.85 2.95
C LEU A 94 0.06 -1.41 2.47
N PRO A 95 1.29 -0.85 2.30
CA PRO A 95 1.42 0.45 1.66
C PRO A 95 1.16 0.31 0.17
N LEU A 96 0.23 1.10 -0.36
CA LEU A 96 -0.13 1.10 -1.76
C LEU A 96 0.69 2.11 -2.56
N ARG A 97 0.85 3.31 -2.02
CA ARG A 97 1.64 4.37 -2.65
C ARG A 97 2.05 5.42 -1.62
N LEU A 98 3.16 6.10 -1.94
CA LEU A 98 3.60 7.30 -1.24
C LEU A 98 3.38 8.51 -2.16
N TYR A 99 2.90 9.60 -1.61
CA TYR A 99 2.62 10.81 -2.39
C TYR A 99 2.78 12.06 -1.54
N VAL A 100 2.97 13.18 -2.22
CA VAL A 100 2.98 14.52 -1.59
C VAL A 100 1.62 15.15 -1.80
N LYS A 101 1.01 15.61 -0.71
CA LYS A 101 -0.25 16.35 -0.71
C LYS A 101 -0.11 17.54 0.23
N ASN A 102 -0.31 18.75 -0.29
CA ASN A 102 -0.12 20.00 0.49
C ASN A 102 1.24 20.06 1.18
N ASN A 103 2.31 19.74 0.45
CA ASN A 103 3.71 19.71 0.93
C ASN A 103 3.99 18.69 2.05
N VAL A 104 3.06 17.77 2.31
CA VAL A 104 3.22 16.72 3.32
C VAL A 104 3.28 15.35 2.63
N ILE A 105 4.24 14.53 3.03
CA ILE A 105 4.34 13.17 2.54
C ILE A 105 3.29 12.31 3.25
N LYS A 106 2.45 11.67 2.46
CA LYS A 106 1.39 10.77 2.92
C LYS A 106 1.59 9.38 2.32
N VAL A 107 1.03 8.38 2.98
CA VAL A 107 0.98 7.02 2.46
C VAL A 107 -0.46 6.56 2.38
N GLU A 108 -0.82 5.96 1.25
CA GLU A 108 -2.10 5.26 1.12
C GLU A 108 -1.88 3.82 1.55
N LEU A 109 -2.61 3.41 2.57
CA LEU A 109 -2.58 2.05 3.09
C LEU A 109 -3.78 1.28 2.57
N GLY A 110 -3.60 0.02 2.22
CA GLY A 110 -4.68 -0.86 1.84
C GLY A 110 -4.87 -1.97 2.85
N LEU A 111 -6.11 -2.13 3.34
CA LEU A 111 -6.50 -3.32 4.07
C LEU A 111 -6.77 -4.40 3.04
N CYS A 112 -5.97 -5.44 3.04
CA CYS A 112 -5.94 -6.45 1.98
C CYS A 112 -6.13 -7.84 2.53
N ARG A 113 -6.69 -8.72 1.69
CA ARG A 113 -6.74 -10.16 1.96
C ARG A 113 -5.94 -10.89 0.90
N GLY A 114 -5.06 -11.81 1.33
CA GLY A 114 -4.26 -12.58 0.40
C GLY A 114 -5.13 -13.44 -0.51
N LEU A 115 -4.78 -13.49 -1.79
CA LEU A 115 -5.45 -14.35 -2.76
C LEU A 115 -4.91 -15.77 -2.64
N LYS A 116 -5.80 -16.77 -2.60
CA LYS A 116 -5.42 -18.16 -2.81
C LYS A 116 -5.01 -18.32 -4.28
N ILE A 117 -4.19 -19.31 -4.57
CA ILE A 117 -3.68 -19.52 -5.92
C ILE A 117 -4.81 -19.59 -6.96
N TYR A 118 -5.90 -20.31 -6.68
CA TYR A 118 -7.01 -20.41 -7.60
C TYR A 118 -7.78 -19.10 -7.76
N ASP A 119 -7.94 -18.31 -6.68
CA ASP A 119 -8.58 -17.00 -6.73
C ASP A 119 -7.80 -16.04 -7.63
N LYS A 120 -6.48 -16.10 -7.54
CA LYS A 120 -5.58 -15.31 -8.38
C LYS A 120 -5.74 -15.66 -9.85
N ARG A 121 -5.85 -16.97 -10.17
CA ARG A 121 -6.08 -17.44 -11.54
C ARG A 121 -7.42 -16.96 -12.10
N GLU A 122 -8.49 -17.05 -11.30
CA GLU A 122 -9.82 -16.58 -11.70
C GLU A 122 -9.82 -15.06 -11.98
N LEU A 123 -9.16 -14.28 -11.13
CA LEU A 123 -9.04 -12.83 -11.31
C LEU A 123 -8.33 -12.49 -12.62
N VAL A 124 -7.24 -13.19 -12.94
CA VAL A 124 -6.50 -13.00 -14.19
C VAL A 124 -7.39 -13.36 -15.39
N LYS A 125 -8.08 -14.50 -15.34
CA LYS A 125 -9.00 -14.92 -16.40
C LYS A 125 -10.12 -13.90 -16.63
N LYS A 126 -10.71 -13.39 -15.56
CA LYS A 126 -11.75 -12.35 -15.65
C LYS A 126 -11.24 -11.10 -16.34
N ARG A 127 -10.06 -10.63 -15.99
CA ARG A 127 -9.44 -9.46 -16.61
C ARG A 127 -9.15 -9.69 -18.09
N GLU A 128 -8.66 -10.86 -18.46
CA GLU A 128 -8.42 -11.21 -19.86
C GLU A 128 -9.71 -11.26 -20.67
N THR A 129 -10.77 -11.81 -20.11
CA THR A 129 -12.09 -11.86 -20.75
C THR A 129 -12.63 -10.44 -20.96
N GLU A 130 -12.53 -9.57 -19.99
CA GLU A 130 -12.92 -8.17 -20.09
C GLU A 130 -12.17 -7.44 -21.20
N LYS A 131 -10.86 -7.67 -21.30
CA LYS A 131 -10.03 -7.11 -22.36
C LYS A 131 -10.47 -7.60 -23.75
N LYS A 132 -10.78 -8.88 -23.89
CA LYS A 132 -11.26 -9.45 -25.16
C LYS A 132 -12.59 -8.86 -25.58
N ILE A 133 -13.53 -8.71 -24.63
CA ILE A 133 -14.83 -8.08 -24.89
C ILE A 133 -14.65 -6.64 -25.34
N GLN A 134 -13.79 -5.90 -24.67
CA GLN A 134 -13.51 -4.51 -25.02
C GLN A 134 -12.90 -4.37 -26.41
N ARG A 135 -11.95 -5.24 -26.77
CA ARG A 135 -11.36 -5.28 -28.13
C ARG A 135 -12.41 -5.57 -29.18
N ALA A 136 -13.30 -6.52 -28.93
CA ALA A 136 -14.38 -6.86 -29.85
C ALA A 136 -15.29 -5.65 -30.10
N LYS A 137 -15.67 -4.94 -29.02
CA LYS A 137 -16.49 -3.71 -29.13
C LYS A 137 -15.82 -2.61 -29.91
N MET A 138 -14.48 -2.55 -29.88
CA MET A 138 -13.69 -1.55 -30.59
C MET A 138 -13.30 -1.98 -32.00
N GLY A 139 -13.70 -3.20 -32.43
CA GLY A 139 -13.34 -3.77 -33.72
C GLY A 139 -11.86 -4.16 -33.82
N LEU A 140 -11.21 -4.39 -32.71
CA LEU A 140 -9.80 -4.76 -32.63
C LEU A 140 -9.64 -6.25 -32.35
N TYR A 141 -9.21 -7.00 -33.33
CA TYR A 141 -8.89 -8.42 -33.18
C TYR A 141 -7.44 -8.67 -33.55
#